data_7f3868da713903ef6e2e5d36e3560605
#
_entry.id   7f3868da713903ef6e2e5d36e3560605
#
_cell.length_a   1.000
_cell.length_b   1.000
_cell.length_c   1.000
_cell.angle_alpha   90.00
_cell.angle_beta   90.00
_cell.angle_gamma   90.00
#
_symmetry.space_group_name_H-M   'P 1'
#
loop_
_entity.id
_entity.type
_entity.pdbx_description
1 polymer ?
#
loop_
_entity_poly.entity_id
_entity_poly.type
_entity_poly.pdbx_seq_one_letter_code
_entity_poly.pdbx_strand_id
1 'polypeptide(L)'
;MQAQKHLPILMFSSLPASGKSESRRYLKSLTKEQTDKFHLGETSTQVDDYPYVDAMRKIDAAAEKVLGETVFFDPKSTMFFNSYDWGTLVYMINDDYFDIKRCDPKIPERFCQDPVEWLFNRYDVAAVKTGQFPSRFFNLKLKHGEAKYKEFKKECHDLCAIILKEKYENIPKSLEGKTIVFEFARGGPEGASFPLKPPFGYEYSLALFDKEILENAAILYIWVTPEMSYNKNLQRAKEGQEGKSQTVSTQLSLNHGVPHNVMKGEYGTDDIDYLLGLSPKKGYLPIKKDGEEFHINRISESRKRIGQRSRLKKWKME
;
A
#
# COMPACT_ATOMS: atom_id res chain seq x y z
N MET A 1 -17.86 21.92 18.17
CA MET A 1 -17.26 21.02 17.15
C MET A 1 -18.41 20.59 16.25
N GLN A 2 -18.41 20.93 14.94
CA GLN A 2 -19.37 20.38 14.01
C GLN A 2 -19.06 18.88 13.89
N ALA A 3 -20.08 18.04 14.04
CA ALA A 3 -19.95 16.60 13.85
C ALA A 3 -19.39 16.35 12.44
N GLN A 4 -18.32 15.58 12.35
CA GLN A 4 -17.67 15.24 11.08
C GLN A 4 -18.67 14.43 10.24
N LYS A 5 -19.12 15.03 9.13
CA LYS A 5 -20.23 14.48 8.32
C LYS A 5 -19.80 13.25 7.52
N HIS A 6 -18.50 13.10 7.27
CA HIS A 6 -17.95 12.05 6.42
C HIS A 6 -16.81 11.28 7.14
N LEU A 7 -16.65 10.01 6.80
CA LEU A 7 -15.53 9.19 7.22
C LEU A 7 -14.22 9.80 6.68
N PRO A 8 -13.23 10.12 7.55
CA PRO A 8 -12.00 10.73 7.11
C PRO A 8 -11.13 9.81 6.28
N ILE A 9 -11.02 8.54 6.66
CA ILE A 9 -10.12 7.56 6.07
C ILE A 9 -10.86 6.26 5.80
N LEU A 10 -10.80 5.78 4.55
CA LEU A 10 -11.27 4.46 4.15
C LEU A 10 -10.09 3.61 3.70
N MET A 11 -9.79 2.54 4.45
CA MET A 11 -8.73 1.59 4.12
C MET A 11 -9.27 0.43 3.30
N PHE A 12 -8.82 0.29 2.05
CA PHE A 12 -9.02 -0.92 1.25
C PHE A 12 -7.96 -1.95 1.60
N SER A 13 -8.40 -3.05 2.18
CA SER A 13 -7.52 -4.14 2.56
C SER A 13 -7.97 -5.45 1.91
N SER A 14 -7.03 -6.27 1.48
CA SER A 14 -7.29 -7.58 0.90
C SER A 14 -5.99 -8.26 0.49
N LEU A 15 -6.06 -9.51 0.07
CA LEU A 15 -4.99 -10.14 -0.72
C LEU A 15 -4.87 -9.49 -2.12
N PRO A 16 -3.74 -9.66 -2.83
CA PRO A 16 -3.60 -9.19 -4.21
C PRO A 16 -4.70 -9.70 -5.14
N ALA A 17 -4.94 -9.03 -6.24
CA ALA A 17 -5.93 -9.41 -7.26
C ALA A 17 -7.37 -9.63 -6.76
N SER A 18 -7.74 -9.08 -5.62
CA SER A 18 -9.07 -9.25 -4.98
C SER A 18 -10.19 -8.41 -5.58
N GLY A 19 -9.86 -7.40 -6.39
CA GLY A 19 -10.83 -6.44 -6.93
C GLY A 19 -10.84 -5.08 -6.24
N LYS A 20 -9.77 -4.70 -5.51
CA LYS A 20 -9.64 -3.34 -4.92
C LYS A 20 -9.83 -2.24 -5.95
N SER A 21 -9.17 -2.34 -7.10
CA SER A 21 -9.26 -1.32 -8.16
C SER A 21 -10.66 -1.19 -8.75
N GLU A 22 -11.41 -2.28 -8.87
CA GLU A 22 -12.81 -2.27 -9.31
C GLU A 22 -13.69 -1.59 -8.26
N SER A 23 -13.50 -1.90 -6.98
CA SER A 23 -14.21 -1.27 -5.88
C SER A 23 -13.94 0.23 -5.82
N ARG A 24 -12.69 0.64 -6.04
CA ARG A 24 -12.31 2.05 -6.12
C ARG A 24 -12.98 2.78 -7.30
N ARG A 25 -13.00 2.15 -8.50
CA ARG A 25 -13.73 2.70 -9.65
C ARG A 25 -15.22 2.87 -9.35
N TYR A 26 -15.80 1.89 -8.68
CA TYR A 26 -17.19 1.98 -8.24
C TYR A 26 -17.41 3.15 -7.28
N LEU A 27 -16.57 3.33 -6.26
CA LEU A 27 -16.70 4.48 -5.36
C LEU A 27 -16.61 5.82 -6.10
N LYS A 28 -15.73 5.95 -7.07
CA LYS A 28 -15.59 7.15 -7.90
C LYS A 28 -16.81 7.40 -8.80
N SER A 29 -17.59 6.36 -9.11
CA SER A 29 -18.82 6.49 -9.95
C SER A 29 -20.08 6.80 -9.13
N LEU A 30 -20.01 6.82 -7.80
CA LEU A 30 -21.14 7.11 -6.94
C LEU A 30 -21.56 8.58 -7.06
N THR A 31 -22.89 8.81 -7.08
CA THR A 31 -23.45 10.15 -6.97
C THR A 31 -23.25 10.70 -5.55
N LYS A 32 -23.37 12.02 -5.39
CA LYS A 32 -23.29 12.66 -4.07
C LYS A 32 -24.32 12.07 -3.08
N GLU A 33 -25.55 11.83 -3.53
CA GLU A 33 -26.58 11.21 -2.68
C GLU A 33 -26.16 9.80 -2.21
N GLN A 34 -25.50 9.03 -3.08
CA GLN A 34 -25.01 7.71 -2.72
C GLN A 34 -23.83 7.78 -1.76
N THR A 35 -22.87 8.68 -1.98
CA THR A 35 -21.72 8.86 -1.07
C THR A 35 -22.18 9.34 0.30
N ASP A 36 -23.16 10.25 0.37
CA ASP A 36 -23.73 10.72 1.62
C ASP A 36 -24.40 9.58 2.42
N LYS A 37 -25.06 8.61 1.75
CA LYS A 37 -25.63 7.41 2.39
C LYS A 37 -24.58 6.49 3.00
N PHE A 38 -23.36 6.51 2.46
CA PHE A 38 -22.21 5.75 2.98
C PHE A 38 -21.34 6.57 3.92
N HIS A 39 -21.73 7.79 4.25
CA HIS A 39 -20.91 8.75 5.00
C HIS A 39 -19.50 8.92 4.38
N LEU A 40 -19.40 8.85 3.07
CA LEU A 40 -18.16 9.09 2.34
C LEU A 40 -18.14 10.50 1.78
N GLY A 41 -16.99 11.14 1.85
CA GLY A 41 -16.66 12.32 1.10
C GLY A 41 -16.22 11.98 -0.33
N GLU A 42 -15.67 12.96 -1.01
CA GLU A 42 -15.03 12.79 -2.32
C GLU A 42 -13.73 11.94 -2.14
N THR A 43 -13.56 10.89 -2.97
CA THR A 43 -12.54 9.84 -2.80
C THR A 43 -11.39 9.92 -3.81
N SER A 44 -11.06 11.10 -4.34
CA SER A 44 -9.97 11.27 -5.33
C SER A 44 -8.59 11.16 -4.71
N THR A 45 -8.44 11.58 -3.43
CA THR A 45 -7.16 11.54 -2.71
C THR A 45 -6.86 10.13 -2.21
N GLN A 46 -5.69 9.61 -2.58
CA GLN A 46 -5.31 8.22 -2.33
C GLN A 46 -3.93 8.11 -1.70
N VAL A 47 -3.74 7.08 -0.88
CA VAL A 47 -2.46 6.63 -0.36
C VAL A 47 -2.31 5.16 -0.69
N ASP A 48 -1.24 4.80 -1.41
CA ASP A 48 -1.02 3.44 -1.93
C ASP A 48 0.46 3.08 -1.74
N ASP A 49 0.73 1.87 -1.26
CA ASP A 49 2.10 1.38 -1.12
C ASP A 49 2.68 0.80 -2.42
N TYR A 50 1.84 0.50 -3.42
CA TYR A 50 2.30 -0.10 -4.67
C TYR A 50 3.29 0.76 -5.46
N PRO A 51 3.13 2.09 -5.61
CA PRO A 51 4.13 2.91 -6.30
C PRO A 51 5.53 2.78 -5.71
N TYR A 52 5.62 2.61 -4.40
CA TYR A 52 6.90 2.42 -3.71
C TYR A 52 7.47 1.01 -3.93
N VAL A 53 6.64 -0.03 -3.92
CA VAL A 53 7.09 -1.40 -4.27
C VAL A 53 7.59 -1.46 -5.71
N ASP A 54 6.89 -0.84 -6.66
CA ASP A 54 7.30 -0.77 -8.07
C ASP A 54 8.62 0.00 -8.21
N ALA A 55 8.77 1.10 -7.47
CA ALA A 55 10.02 1.86 -7.44
C ALA A 55 11.18 1.03 -6.89
N MET A 56 10.98 0.28 -5.79
CA MET A 56 11.99 -0.62 -5.26
C MET A 56 12.49 -1.61 -6.32
N ARG A 57 11.59 -2.20 -7.11
CA ARG A 57 11.95 -3.12 -8.20
C ARG A 57 12.75 -2.43 -9.32
N LYS A 58 12.35 -1.22 -9.68
CA LYS A 58 13.05 -0.43 -10.71
C LYS A 58 14.42 0.07 -10.23
N ILE A 59 14.53 0.44 -8.95
CA ILE A 59 15.80 0.78 -8.31
C ILE A 59 16.73 -0.45 -8.31
N ASP A 60 16.21 -1.65 -8.01
CA ASP A 60 16.98 -2.89 -8.07
C ASP A 60 17.48 -3.17 -9.48
N ALA A 61 16.65 -2.99 -10.50
CA ALA A 61 17.09 -3.16 -11.89
C ALA A 61 18.19 -2.17 -12.28
N ALA A 62 18.10 -0.92 -11.82
CA ALA A 62 19.14 0.09 -12.01
C ALA A 62 20.43 -0.27 -11.25
N ALA A 63 20.30 -0.74 -10.01
CA ALA A 63 21.43 -1.16 -9.18
C ALA A 63 22.13 -2.40 -9.77
N GLU A 64 21.39 -3.40 -10.22
CA GLU A 64 21.94 -4.57 -10.89
C GLU A 64 22.71 -4.17 -12.15
N LYS A 65 22.14 -3.28 -12.97
CA LYS A 65 22.77 -2.77 -14.19
C LYS A 65 24.09 -2.03 -13.93
N VAL A 66 24.14 -1.17 -12.90
CA VAL A 66 25.28 -0.26 -12.65
C VAL A 66 26.24 -0.82 -11.61
N LEU A 67 25.71 -1.44 -10.56
CA LEU A 67 26.47 -1.89 -9.39
C LEU A 67 26.70 -3.40 -9.37
N GLY A 68 25.93 -4.18 -10.14
CA GLY A 68 26.00 -5.64 -10.17
C GLY A 68 25.32 -6.32 -8.98
N GLU A 69 24.44 -5.63 -8.26
CA GLU A 69 23.68 -6.18 -7.14
C GLU A 69 22.30 -5.51 -7.00
N THR A 70 21.38 -6.16 -6.34
CA THR A 70 20.06 -5.61 -5.97
C THR A 70 20.08 -5.06 -4.54
N VAL A 71 19.13 -4.18 -4.20
CA VAL A 71 19.07 -3.44 -2.94
C VAL A 71 17.97 -3.98 -2.02
N PHE A 72 16.80 -4.30 -2.60
CA PHE A 72 15.59 -4.64 -1.87
C PHE A 72 15.19 -6.11 -1.99
N PHE A 73 15.31 -6.68 -3.19
CA PHE A 73 14.79 -8.01 -3.46
C PHE A 73 15.89 -9.00 -3.82
N ASP A 74 15.77 -10.22 -3.32
CA ASP A 74 16.60 -11.34 -3.74
C ASP A 74 16.25 -11.72 -5.21
N PRO A 75 17.21 -11.67 -6.14
CA PRO A 75 16.97 -11.97 -7.55
C PRO A 75 16.44 -13.39 -7.80
N LYS A 76 16.72 -14.33 -6.89
CA LYS A 76 16.31 -15.74 -7.04
C LYS A 76 14.89 -15.97 -6.55
N SER A 77 14.56 -15.46 -5.39
CA SER A 77 13.23 -15.65 -4.77
C SER A 77 12.23 -14.57 -5.16
N THR A 78 12.70 -13.41 -5.62
CA THR A 78 11.90 -12.20 -5.86
C THR A 78 11.21 -11.62 -4.63
N MET A 79 11.49 -12.18 -3.44
CA MET A 79 11.05 -11.67 -2.15
C MET A 79 12.02 -10.63 -1.61
N PHE A 80 11.60 -9.83 -0.64
CA PHE A 80 12.50 -8.91 0.05
C PHE A 80 13.68 -9.64 0.69
N PHE A 81 14.89 -9.09 0.61
CA PHE A 81 16.01 -9.54 1.44
C PHE A 81 15.69 -9.44 2.91
N ASN A 82 14.97 -8.39 3.28
CA ASN A 82 14.48 -8.19 4.63
C ASN A 82 12.96 -7.95 4.60
N SER A 83 12.19 -8.93 5.05
CA SER A 83 10.72 -8.84 5.05
C SER A 83 10.18 -7.68 5.89
N TYR A 84 10.98 -7.06 6.78
CA TYR A 84 10.60 -5.83 7.48
C TYR A 84 10.42 -4.63 6.54
N ASP A 85 10.80 -4.73 5.26
CA ASP A 85 10.47 -3.72 4.25
C ASP A 85 8.95 -3.60 4.00
N TRP A 86 8.15 -4.61 4.35
CA TRP A 86 6.68 -4.44 4.45
C TRP A 86 6.28 -3.36 5.46
N GLY A 87 6.97 -3.27 6.58
CA GLY A 87 6.80 -2.20 7.55
C GLY A 87 7.35 -0.86 7.06
N THR A 88 8.47 -0.87 6.34
CA THR A 88 9.02 0.34 5.69
C THR A 88 7.96 1.00 4.81
N LEU A 89 7.23 0.22 4.00
CA LEU A 89 6.14 0.73 3.15
C LEU A 89 5.00 1.35 3.97
N VAL A 90 4.63 0.77 5.12
CA VAL A 90 3.61 1.37 6.00
C VAL A 90 4.06 2.73 6.52
N TYR A 91 5.31 2.88 6.94
CA TYR A 91 5.83 4.19 7.38
C TYR A 91 5.89 5.21 6.24
N MET A 92 6.16 4.77 5.00
CA MET A 92 6.11 5.68 3.85
C MET A 92 4.70 6.20 3.58
N ILE A 93 3.68 5.35 3.68
CA ILE A 93 2.28 5.80 3.52
C ILE A 93 1.76 6.57 4.73
N ASN A 94 2.28 6.39 5.94
CA ASN A 94 2.07 7.30 7.06
C ASN A 94 2.56 8.72 6.72
N ASP A 95 3.78 8.82 6.20
CA ASP A 95 4.37 10.11 5.81
C ASP A 95 3.54 10.76 4.68
N ASP A 96 3.02 9.98 3.73
CA ASP A 96 2.11 10.47 2.68
C ASP A 96 0.82 11.05 3.24
N TYR A 97 0.23 10.39 4.23
CA TYR A 97 -0.95 10.91 4.91
C TYR A 97 -0.69 12.27 5.56
N PHE A 98 0.41 12.43 6.27
CA PHE A 98 0.75 13.71 6.89
C PHE A 98 1.08 14.79 5.87
N ASP A 99 1.66 14.44 4.72
CA ASP A 99 1.85 15.39 3.61
C ASP A 99 0.50 15.83 3.02
N ILE A 100 -0.42 14.91 2.79
CA ILE A 100 -1.79 15.20 2.32
C ILE A 100 -2.53 16.10 3.33
N LYS A 101 -2.38 15.84 4.61
CA LYS A 101 -3.02 16.61 5.68
C LYS A 101 -2.56 18.09 5.71
N ARG A 102 -1.35 18.37 5.28
CA ARG A 102 -0.85 19.75 5.15
C ARG A 102 -1.52 20.54 4.04
N CYS A 103 -2.16 19.85 3.09
CA CYS A 103 -2.84 20.48 1.95
C CYS A 103 -1.96 21.45 1.14
N ASP A 104 -0.64 21.21 1.10
CA ASP A 104 0.32 21.99 0.33
C ASP A 104 0.87 21.17 -0.85
N PRO A 105 0.30 21.35 -2.07
CA PRO A 105 0.72 20.61 -3.26
C PRO A 105 2.02 21.12 -3.88
N LYS A 106 2.68 22.11 -3.26
CA LYS A 106 3.93 22.67 -3.78
C LYS A 106 5.11 21.77 -3.45
N ILE A 107 5.78 21.26 -4.48
CA ILE A 107 7.02 20.50 -4.31
C ILE A 107 8.12 21.43 -3.78
N PRO A 108 8.74 21.13 -2.64
CA PRO A 108 9.89 21.89 -2.16
C PRO A 108 11.04 21.89 -3.18
N GLU A 109 11.65 23.04 -3.41
CA GLU A 109 12.70 23.21 -4.41
C GLU A 109 13.85 22.20 -4.26
N ARG A 110 14.29 21.95 -3.01
CA ARG A 110 15.34 20.96 -2.70
C ARG A 110 15.02 19.55 -3.21
N PHE A 111 13.74 19.17 -3.27
CA PHE A 111 13.32 17.87 -3.78
C PHE A 111 13.31 17.85 -5.31
N CYS A 112 12.95 18.97 -5.94
CA CYS A 112 13.06 19.11 -7.40
C CYS A 112 14.51 19.04 -7.86
N GLN A 113 15.46 19.54 -7.06
CA GLN A 113 16.90 19.50 -7.36
C GLN A 113 17.50 18.10 -7.25
N ASP A 114 17.05 17.29 -6.26
CA ASP A 114 17.51 15.91 -6.09
C ASP A 114 16.35 14.98 -5.69
N PRO A 115 15.51 14.56 -6.65
CA PRO A 115 14.40 13.65 -6.39
C PRO A 115 14.87 12.24 -5.97
N VAL A 116 16.10 11.85 -6.33
CA VAL A 116 16.67 10.57 -5.93
C VAL A 116 16.98 10.56 -4.45
N GLU A 117 17.68 11.59 -3.97
CA GLU A 117 17.99 11.74 -2.53
C GLU A 117 16.72 11.82 -1.69
N TRP A 118 15.69 12.53 -2.20
CA TRP A 118 14.39 12.59 -1.56
C TRP A 118 13.78 11.20 -1.35
N LEU A 119 13.75 10.35 -2.38
CA LEU A 119 13.13 9.03 -2.29
C LEU A 119 14.00 8.05 -1.49
N PHE A 120 15.32 8.05 -1.71
CA PHE A 120 16.25 7.16 -1.01
C PHE A 120 16.27 7.43 0.49
N ASN A 121 16.30 8.71 0.89
CA ASN A 121 16.22 9.09 2.29
C ASN A 121 14.89 8.67 2.94
N ARG A 122 13.78 8.75 2.21
CA ARG A 122 12.48 8.27 2.72
C ARG A 122 12.49 6.77 3.00
N TYR A 123 13.05 5.96 2.11
CA TYR A 123 13.20 4.52 2.35
C TYR A 123 14.08 4.26 3.58
N ASP A 124 15.24 4.89 3.67
CA ASP A 124 16.16 4.67 4.78
C ASP A 124 15.56 5.11 6.13
N VAL A 125 14.93 6.26 6.19
CA VAL A 125 14.25 6.76 7.41
C VAL A 125 13.09 5.84 7.81
N ALA A 126 12.28 5.40 6.87
CA ALA A 126 11.18 4.48 7.13
C ALA A 126 11.69 3.10 7.59
N ALA A 127 12.78 2.59 7.01
CA ALA A 127 13.39 1.32 7.41
C ALA A 127 13.91 1.36 8.85
N VAL A 128 14.52 2.47 9.29
CA VAL A 128 14.97 2.64 10.68
C VAL A 128 13.80 2.51 11.67
N LYS A 129 12.62 3.04 11.33
CA LYS A 129 11.42 2.92 12.18
C LYS A 129 10.94 1.46 12.35
N THR A 130 11.33 0.54 11.45
CA THR A 130 11.06 -0.89 11.58
C THR A 130 12.14 -1.66 12.33
N GLY A 131 13.13 -0.99 12.88
CA GLY A 131 14.27 -1.60 13.56
C GLY A 131 15.38 -2.08 12.62
N GLN A 132 15.34 -1.72 11.34
CA GLN A 132 16.41 -2.00 10.39
C GLN A 132 17.56 -1.01 10.57
N PHE A 133 18.78 -1.44 10.20
CA PHE A 133 19.93 -0.54 10.20
C PHE A 133 19.77 0.52 9.12
N PRO A 134 20.13 1.79 9.42
CA PRO A 134 20.00 2.88 8.47
C PRO A 134 21.01 2.78 7.33
N SER A 135 20.68 3.50 6.26
CA SER A 135 21.65 3.89 5.23
C SER A 135 22.06 2.79 4.27
N ARG A 136 21.08 1.99 3.76
CA ARG A 136 21.38 1.03 2.69
C ARG A 136 22.02 1.71 1.48
N PHE A 137 21.53 2.89 1.08
CA PHE A 137 22.08 3.66 -0.04
C PHE A 137 23.44 4.27 0.25
N PHE A 138 23.69 4.72 1.48
CA PHE A 138 25.01 5.15 1.89
C PHE A 138 26.03 3.99 1.86
N ASN A 139 25.62 2.81 2.29
CA ASN A 139 26.48 1.60 2.22
C ASN A 139 26.82 1.23 0.77
N LEU A 140 25.89 1.37 -0.18
CA LEU A 140 26.20 1.20 -1.60
C LEU A 140 27.25 2.19 -2.09
N LYS A 141 27.14 3.46 -1.68
CA LYS A 141 28.13 4.49 -2.00
C LYS A 141 29.52 4.14 -1.46
N LEU A 142 29.61 3.67 -0.20
CA LEU A 142 30.87 3.24 0.41
C LEU A 142 31.47 2.02 -0.32
N LYS A 143 30.63 1.05 -0.69
CA LYS A 143 31.05 -0.20 -1.32
C LYS A 143 31.56 0.02 -2.75
N HIS A 144 30.85 0.81 -3.55
CA HIS A 144 31.10 0.97 -4.99
C HIS A 144 31.86 2.24 -5.37
N GLY A 145 32.00 3.16 -4.44
CA GLY A 145 32.63 4.46 -4.64
C GLY A 145 31.74 5.52 -5.29
N GLU A 146 32.16 6.77 -5.18
CA GLU A 146 31.39 7.94 -5.59
C GLU A 146 30.97 7.93 -7.07
N ALA A 147 31.87 7.53 -7.95
CA ALA A 147 31.63 7.58 -9.41
C ALA A 147 30.48 6.63 -9.82
N LYS A 148 30.54 5.37 -9.41
CA LYS A 148 29.48 4.37 -9.71
C LYS A 148 28.17 4.72 -9.00
N TYR A 149 28.24 5.23 -7.78
CA TYR A 149 27.04 5.65 -7.07
C TYR A 149 26.33 6.84 -7.76
N LYS A 150 27.11 7.78 -8.30
CA LYS A 150 26.56 8.89 -9.11
C LYS A 150 25.90 8.40 -10.40
N GLU A 151 26.49 7.41 -11.08
CA GLU A 151 25.89 6.78 -12.25
C GLU A 151 24.57 6.06 -11.89
N PHE A 152 24.56 5.31 -10.80
CA PHE A 152 23.35 4.66 -10.28
C PHE A 152 22.23 5.69 -9.95
N LYS A 153 22.57 6.78 -9.27
CA LYS A 153 21.61 7.87 -9.01
C LYS A 153 21.05 8.45 -10.31
N LYS A 154 21.90 8.64 -11.33
CA LYS A 154 21.45 9.14 -12.64
C LYS A 154 20.45 8.18 -13.29
N GLU A 155 20.66 6.87 -13.21
CA GLU A 155 19.75 5.87 -13.75
C GLU A 155 18.38 5.87 -13.02
N CYS A 156 18.34 6.22 -11.72
CA CYS A 156 17.12 6.31 -10.92
C CYS A 156 16.38 7.66 -11.05
N HIS A 157 17.00 8.69 -11.66
CA HIS A 157 16.51 10.07 -11.56
C HIS A 157 15.07 10.24 -12.06
N ASP A 158 14.76 9.78 -13.26
CA ASP A 158 13.46 10.00 -13.90
C ASP A 158 12.34 9.27 -13.15
N LEU A 159 12.61 8.06 -12.68
CA LEU A 159 11.70 7.31 -11.82
C LEU A 159 11.35 8.10 -10.54
N CYS A 160 12.37 8.60 -9.85
CA CYS A 160 12.19 9.33 -8.60
C CYS A 160 11.45 10.66 -8.83
N ALA A 161 11.74 11.35 -9.93
CA ALA A 161 11.05 12.60 -10.31
C ALA A 161 9.56 12.38 -10.61
N ILE A 162 9.22 11.27 -11.28
CA ILE A 162 7.82 10.88 -11.55
C ILE A 162 7.08 10.63 -10.24
N ILE A 163 7.64 9.82 -9.34
CA ILE A 163 7.02 9.49 -8.05
C ILE A 163 6.83 10.74 -7.20
N LEU A 164 7.85 11.61 -7.14
CA LEU A 164 7.78 12.89 -6.44
C LEU A 164 6.61 13.74 -6.96
N LYS A 165 6.50 13.87 -8.28
CA LYS A 165 5.45 14.64 -8.95
C LYS A 165 4.08 14.07 -8.65
N GLU A 166 3.87 12.77 -8.87
CA GLU A 166 2.58 12.09 -8.64
C GLU A 166 2.12 12.22 -7.19
N LYS A 167 3.06 12.08 -6.23
CA LYS A 167 2.77 12.27 -4.81
C LYS A 167 2.23 13.68 -4.52
N TYR A 168 2.88 14.72 -5.02
CA TYR A 168 2.45 16.09 -4.75
C TYR A 168 1.19 16.50 -5.52
N GLU A 169 0.98 15.96 -6.72
CA GLU A 169 -0.26 16.14 -7.48
C GLU A 169 -1.49 15.51 -6.77
N ASN A 170 -1.28 14.48 -5.96
CA ASN A 170 -2.33 13.85 -5.14
C ASN A 170 -2.70 14.67 -3.89
N ILE A 171 -1.90 15.68 -3.50
CA ILE A 171 -2.19 16.52 -2.34
C ILE A 171 -3.29 17.53 -2.67
N PRO A 172 -4.45 17.47 -2.00
CA PRO A 172 -5.54 18.40 -2.26
C PRO A 172 -5.27 19.77 -1.61
N LYS A 173 -5.90 20.82 -2.10
CA LYS A 173 -5.86 22.14 -1.45
C LYS A 173 -6.67 22.20 -0.15
N SER A 174 -7.60 21.27 0.06
CA SER A 174 -8.43 21.14 1.26
C SER A 174 -8.90 19.68 1.42
N LEU A 175 -9.06 19.25 2.65
CA LEU A 175 -9.66 17.95 3.01
C LEU A 175 -11.15 18.08 3.34
N GLU A 176 -11.72 19.28 3.28
CA GLU A 176 -13.14 19.44 3.53
C GLU A 176 -13.99 18.64 2.53
N GLY A 177 -14.91 17.84 3.05
CA GLY A 177 -15.78 16.99 2.22
C GLY A 177 -15.08 15.83 1.52
N LYS A 178 -13.85 15.48 1.93
CA LYS A 178 -13.08 14.38 1.34
C LYS A 178 -12.95 13.19 2.28
N THR A 179 -12.82 12.01 1.68
CA THR A 179 -12.39 10.77 2.34
C THR A 179 -11.08 10.34 1.69
N ILE A 180 -10.01 10.22 2.49
CA ILE A 180 -8.73 9.72 2.00
C ILE A 180 -8.83 8.20 1.88
N VAL A 181 -8.49 7.66 0.72
CA VAL A 181 -8.51 6.23 0.45
C VAL A 181 -7.10 5.66 0.59
N PHE A 182 -6.91 4.74 1.54
CA PHE A 182 -5.70 3.94 1.67
C PHE A 182 -5.87 2.62 0.92
N GLU A 183 -4.85 2.20 0.18
CA GLU A 183 -4.85 0.91 -0.50
C GLU A 183 -3.57 0.16 -0.19
N PHE A 184 -3.68 -1.01 0.46
CA PHE A 184 -2.55 -1.90 0.72
C PHE A 184 -3.01 -3.35 0.83
N ALA A 185 -2.10 -4.28 0.59
CA ALA A 185 -2.31 -5.71 0.73
C ALA A 185 -1.30 -6.26 1.74
N ARG A 186 -1.77 -7.14 2.63
CA ARG A 186 -0.89 -7.86 3.57
C ARG A 186 -1.33 -9.30 3.68
N GLY A 187 -0.38 -10.14 4.02
CA GLY A 187 -0.58 -11.55 4.25
C GLY A 187 0.64 -12.17 4.87
N GLY A 188 0.74 -13.48 4.79
CA GLY A 188 1.85 -14.26 5.28
C GLY A 188 2.07 -15.53 4.45
N PRO A 189 3.08 -16.34 4.81
CA PRO A 189 3.39 -17.57 4.10
C PRO A 189 2.22 -18.55 4.03
N GLU A 190 2.11 -19.28 2.93
CA GLU A 190 1.15 -20.36 2.79
C GLU A 190 1.33 -21.39 3.93
N GLY A 191 0.21 -21.75 4.58
CA GLY A 191 0.23 -22.69 5.69
C GLY A 191 0.78 -22.15 7.03
N ALA A 192 1.05 -20.85 7.14
CA ALA A 192 1.49 -20.26 8.39
C ALA A 192 0.40 -20.38 9.48
N SER A 193 0.84 -20.62 10.72
CA SER A 193 -0.02 -20.63 11.90
C SER A 193 -0.32 -19.22 12.42
N PHE A 194 -1.46 -19.05 13.09
CA PHE A 194 -1.81 -17.78 13.75
C PHE A 194 -1.41 -17.76 15.23
N PRO A 195 -1.04 -16.58 15.78
CA PRO A 195 -0.88 -15.30 15.07
C PRO A 195 0.25 -15.34 14.05
N LEU A 196 0.13 -14.59 12.96
CA LEU A 196 1.24 -14.44 12.02
C LEU A 196 2.41 -13.74 12.72
N LYS A 197 3.62 -14.24 12.47
CA LYS A 197 4.82 -13.63 13.04
C LYS A 197 5.18 -12.34 12.29
N PRO A 198 5.60 -11.27 13.00
CA PRO A 198 6.18 -10.11 12.35
C PRO A 198 7.30 -10.51 11.34
N PRO A 199 7.37 -9.82 10.19
CA PRO A 199 6.63 -8.62 9.80
C PRO A 199 5.38 -8.91 8.95
N PHE A 200 4.80 -10.09 9.05
CA PHE A 200 3.66 -10.50 8.23
C PHE A 200 2.31 -10.13 8.86
N GLY A 201 1.30 -10.05 7.99
CA GLY A 201 -0.09 -9.90 8.38
C GLY A 201 -0.58 -8.47 8.59
N TYR A 202 -1.87 -8.38 8.83
CA TYR A 202 -2.56 -7.13 9.14
C TYR A 202 -2.34 -6.70 10.59
N GLU A 203 -2.19 -7.63 11.54
CA GLU A 203 -1.88 -7.29 12.93
C GLU A 203 -0.62 -6.43 13.01
N TYR A 204 0.47 -6.91 12.44
CA TYR A 204 1.73 -6.17 12.40
C TYR A 204 1.61 -4.86 11.64
N SER A 205 1.07 -4.91 10.42
CA SER A 205 1.06 -3.73 9.54
C SER A 205 0.14 -2.62 10.05
N LEU A 206 -1.03 -2.96 10.60
CA LEU A 206 -1.94 -1.97 11.17
C LEU A 206 -1.36 -1.32 12.44
N ALA A 207 -0.61 -2.08 13.25
CA ALA A 207 0.07 -1.54 14.43
C ALA A 207 1.16 -0.49 14.10
N LEU A 208 1.66 -0.45 12.86
CA LEU A 208 2.64 0.55 12.42
C LEU A 208 2.01 1.87 11.96
N PHE A 209 0.70 1.89 11.67
CA PHE A 209 0.04 3.14 11.34
C PHE A 209 0.04 4.10 12.52
N ASP A 210 0.08 5.39 12.20
CA ASP A 210 -0.04 6.44 13.22
C ASP A 210 -1.39 6.35 13.95
N LYS A 211 -1.39 6.72 15.22
CA LYS A 211 -2.58 6.71 16.07
C LYS A 211 -3.73 7.51 15.46
N GLU A 212 -3.43 8.68 14.91
CA GLU A 212 -4.43 9.52 14.27
C GLU A 212 -5.10 8.83 13.07
N ILE A 213 -4.33 8.05 12.29
CA ILE A 213 -4.88 7.27 11.18
C ILE A 213 -5.83 6.18 11.71
N LEU A 214 -5.40 5.43 12.73
CA LEU A 214 -6.19 4.34 13.30
C LEU A 214 -7.52 4.83 13.91
N GLU A 215 -7.51 5.98 14.59
CA GLU A 215 -8.68 6.59 15.19
C GLU A 215 -9.72 7.09 14.17
N ASN A 216 -9.28 7.44 12.97
CA ASN A 216 -10.12 8.05 11.93
C ASN A 216 -10.42 7.13 10.75
N ALA A 217 -10.01 5.86 10.82
CA ALA A 217 -10.15 4.91 9.73
C ALA A 217 -11.32 3.94 9.92
N ALA A 218 -11.90 3.56 8.77
CA ALA A 218 -12.66 2.31 8.66
C ALA A 218 -12.03 1.42 7.60
N ILE A 219 -12.04 0.11 7.82
CA ILE A 219 -11.49 -0.87 6.89
C ILE A 219 -12.60 -1.49 6.05
N LEU A 220 -12.49 -1.36 4.73
CA LEU A 220 -13.24 -2.15 3.77
C LEU A 220 -12.37 -3.32 3.32
N TYR A 221 -12.63 -4.49 3.93
CA TYR A 221 -11.91 -5.69 3.59
C TYR A 221 -12.61 -6.45 2.45
N ILE A 222 -11.91 -6.62 1.32
CA ILE A 222 -12.43 -7.38 0.18
C ILE A 222 -11.93 -8.81 0.31
N TRP A 223 -12.79 -9.68 0.81
CA TRP A 223 -12.45 -11.07 1.06
C TRP A 223 -12.33 -11.88 -0.23
N VAL A 224 -11.21 -12.57 -0.38
CA VAL A 224 -10.95 -13.60 -1.37
C VAL A 224 -10.14 -14.71 -0.71
N THR A 225 -10.31 -15.95 -1.13
CA THR A 225 -9.41 -17.02 -0.67
C THR A 225 -8.02 -16.82 -1.26
N PRO A 226 -6.95 -17.27 -0.58
CA PRO A 226 -5.60 -17.24 -1.13
C PRO A 226 -5.51 -17.91 -2.51
N GLU A 227 -6.20 -19.04 -2.71
CA GLU A 227 -6.28 -19.73 -4.01
C GLU A 227 -6.94 -18.86 -5.09
N MET A 228 -8.05 -18.20 -4.78
CA MET A 228 -8.70 -17.26 -5.71
C MET A 228 -7.82 -16.07 -6.04
N SER A 229 -7.15 -15.50 -5.04
CA SER A 229 -6.19 -14.42 -5.20
C SER A 229 -5.06 -14.85 -6.15
N TYR A 230 -4.48 -16.02 -5.91
CA TYR A 230 -3.43 -16.60 -6.72
C TYR A 230 -3.85 -16.81 -8.18
N ASN A 231 -5.00 -17.46 -8.41
CA ASN A 231 -5.50 -17.74 -9.76
C ASN A 231 -5.81 -16.45 -10.54
N LYS A 232 -6.41 -15.45 -9.90
CA LYS A 232 -6.64 -14.13 -10.51
C LYS A 232 -5.33 -13.39 -10.80
N ASN A 233 -4.33 -13.54 -9.94
CA ASN A 233 -3.01 -12.97 -10.17
C ASN A 233 -2.33 -13.59 -11.39
N LEU A 234 -2.41 -14.92 -11.57
CA LEU A 234 -1.92 -15.60 -12.77
C LEU A 234 -2.62 -15.13 -14.05
N GLN A 235 -3.94 -14.93 -14.00
CA GLN A 235 -4.69 -14.41 -15.13
C GLN A 235 -4.23 -12.99 -15.50
N ARG A 236 -4.06 -12.09 -14.53
CA ARG A 236 -3.51 -10.73 -14.75
C ARG A 236 -2.14 -10.76 -15.41
N ALA A 237 -1.25 -11.65 -14.96
CA ALA A 237 0.08 -11.78 -15.52
C ALA A 237 0.05 -12.18 -17.01
N LYS A 238 -0.90 -13.05 -17.40
CA LYS A 238 -1.11 -13.44 -18.81
C LYS A 238 -1.67 -12.28 -19.63
N GLU A 239 -2.73 -11.63 -19.17
CA GLU A 239 -3.33 -10.47 -19.83
C GLU A 239 -2.36 -9.30 -19.99
N GLY A 240 -1.48 -9.06 -19.00
CA GLY A 240 -0.42 -8.07 -19.08
C GLY A 240 0.66 -8.37 -20.13
N GLN A 241 0.90 -9.62 -20.44
CA GLN A 241 1.81 -10.04 -21.51
C GLN A 241 1.18 -9.93 -22.91
N GLU A 242 -0.15 -10.11 -23.00
CA GLU A 242 -0.89 -10.06 -24.27
C GLU A 242 -1.35 -8.62 -24.62
N GLY A 243 -1.51 -7.75 -23.63
CA GLY A 243 -2.07 -6.40 -23.77
C GLY A 243 -1.03 -5.31 -23.99
N LYS A 244 -0.60 -5.07 -25.23
CA LYS A 244 0.06 -3.82 -25.63
C LYS A 244 -0.96 -2.68 -25.68
N SER A 245 -1.40 -2.15 -24.55
CA SER A 245 -2.17 -0.91 -24.53
C SER A 245 -1.37 0.17 -23.80
N GLN A 246 -0.83 1.07 -24.60
CA GLN A 246 -0.09 2.25 -24.17
C GLN A 246 -1.08 3.38 -23.88
N THR A 247 -1.26 3.72 -22.64
CA THR A 247 -1.67 5.08 -22.23
C THR A 247 -0.83 5.49 -21.02
N VAL A 248 -0.13 6.61 -21.19
CA VAL A 248 1.05 7.01 -20.42
C VAL A 248 0.78 7.49 -18.98
N SER A 249 -0.44 7.74 -18.57
CA SER A 249 -0.74 8.43 -17.29
C SER A 249 -1.30 7.55 -16.17
N THR A 250 -1.46 6.25 -16.40
CA THR A 250 -1.90 5.29 -15.38
C THR A 250 -1.04 4.02 -15.39
N GLN A 251 0.15 4.14 -15.92
CA GLN A 251 1.03 3.03 -16.34
C GLN A 251 1.79 2.36 -15.21
N LEU A 252 1.80 2.91 -14.02
CA LEU A 252 2.53 2.28 -12.89
C LEU A 252 1.78 1.10 -12.30
N SER A 253 0.55 0.81 -12.69
CA SER A 253 -0.21 0.08 -11.72
C SER A 253 -0.82 -1.26 -12.09
N LEU A 254 -1.19 -1.63 -13.24
CA LEU A 254 -2.23 -2.67 -13.25
C LEU A 254 -1.94 -3.96 -14.04
N ASN A 255 -0.89 -4.02 -14.81
CA ASN A 255 -0.67 -5.14 -15.74
C ASN A 255 0.39 -6.16 -15.32
N HIS A 256 1.02 -5.97 -14.15
CA HIS A 256 2.02 -6.92 -13.67
C HIS A 256 1.47 -7.75 -12.51
N GLY A 257 1.42 -9.07 -12.71
CA GLY A 257 1.12 -9.99 -11.63
C GLY A 257 2.22 -9.95 -10.54
N VAL A 258 1.83 -10.21 -9.30
CA VAL A 258 2.77 -10.46 -8.21
C VAL A 258 3.55 -11.75 -8.53
N PRO A 259 4.88 -11.81 -8.34
CA PRO A 259 5.65 -13.03 -8.58
C PRO A 259 5.14 -14.24 -7.80
N HIS A 260 5.26 -15.43 -8.38
CA HIS A 260 4.72 -16.67 -7.80
C HIS A 260 5.24 -16.94 -6.38
N ASN A 261 6.54 -16.76 -6.15
CA ASN A 261 7.15 -16.98 -4.84
C ASN A 261 6.62 -15.99 -3.79
N VAL A 262 6.40 -14.73 -4.18
CA VAL A 262 5.80 -13.70 -3.32
C VAL A 262 4.34 -14.05 -2.99
N MET A 263 3.57 -14.53 -3.99
CA MET A 263 2.19 -14.96 -3.73
C MET A 263 2.10 -16.08 -2.69
N LYS A 264 3.02 -17.02 -2.71
CA LYS A 264 3.05 -18.13 -1.73
C LYS A 264 3.74 -17.76 -0.42
N GLY A 265 4.83 -17.02 -0.50
CA GLY A 265 5.66 -16.68 0.66
C GLY A 265 5.12 -15.53 1.51
N GLU A 266 4.33 -14.65 0.92
CA GLU A 266 3.91 -13.39 1.56
C GLU A 266 2.40 -13.12 1.48
N TYR A 267 1.67 -13.82 0.60
CA TYR A 267 0.22 -13.67 0.41
C TYR A 267 -0.52 -15.02 0.38
N GLY A 268 0.12 -16.09 0.84
CA GLY A 268 -0.47 -17.44 0.90
C GLY A 268 -1.56 -17.58 1.97
N THR A 269 -1.63 -16.64 2.90
CA THR A 269 -2.71 -16.50 3.90
C THR A 269 -2.82 -15.05 4.34
N ASP A 270 -3.88 -14.71 5.10
CA ASP A 270 -3.97 -13.45 5.86
C ASP A 270 -4.61 -13.71 7.24
N ASP A 271 -4.50 -12.74 8.13
CA ASP A 271 -4.89 -12.85 9.53
C ASP A 271 -6.18 -12.09 9.89
N ILE A 272 -6.93 -11.59 8.91
CA ILE A 272 -8.13 -10.77 9.19
C ILE A 272 -9.20 -11.56 9.97
N ASP A 273 -9.52 -12.79 9.54
CA ASP A 273 -10.53 -13.59 10.23
C ASP A 273 -10.07 -14.02 11.62
N TYR A 274 -8.77 -14.28 11.81
CA TYR A 274 -8.18 -14.52 13.12
C TYR A 274 -8.34 -13.30 14.04
N LEU A 275 -7.98 -12.10 13.57
CA LEU A 275 -8.09 -10.86 14.34
C LEU A 275 -9.53 -10.53 14.71
N LEU A 276 -10.47 -10.76 13.80
CA LEU A 276 -11.90 -10.59 14.08
C LEU A 276 -12.40 -11.54 15.16
N GLY A 277 -11.87 -12.76 15.18
CA GLY A 277 -12.18 -13.74 16.23
C GLY A 277 -11.67 -13.33 17.61
N LEU A 278 -10.63 -12.52 17.71
CA LEU A 278 -10.09 -11.99 18.97
C LEU A 278 -10.91 -10.80 19.50
N SER A 279 -11.71 -10.13 18.67
CA SER A 279 -12.39 -8.90 19.07
C SER A 279 -13.59 -9.18 20.00
N PRO A 280 -13.67 -8.52 21.15
CA PRO A 280 -14.86 -8.56 22.00
C PRO A 280 -16.04 -7.84 21.35
N LYS A 281 -15.80 -6.98 20.36
CA LYS A 281 -16.81 -6.21 19.66
C LYS A 281 -16.94 -6.69 18.21
N LYS A 282 -18.09 -7.27 17.88
CA LYS A 282 -18.35 -7.82 16.54
C LYS A 282 -18.13 -6.76 15.45
N GLY A 283 -17.35 -7.12 14.43
CA GLY A 283 -17.07 -6.27 13.28
C GLY A 283 -15.93 -5.28 13.47
N TYR A 284 -15.22 -5.31 14.59
CA TYR A 284 -14.03 -4.49 14.84
C TYR A 284 -12.77 -5.32 14.85
N LEU A 285 -11.68 -4.75 14.33
CA LEU A 285 -10.34 -5.31 14.42
C LEU A 285 -9.63 -4.73 15.64
N PRO A 286 -9.19 -5.56 16.61
CA PRO A 286 -8.41 -5.10 17.75
C PRO A 286 -6.95 -4.97 17.34
N ILE A 287 -6.41 -3.76 17.35
CA ILE A 287 -5.01 -3.48 17.03
C ILE A 287 -4.33 -2.93 18.27
N LYS A 288 -3.26 -3.59 18.71
CA LYS A 288 -2.44 -3.13 19.84
C LYS A 288 -1.27 -2.31 19.33
N LYS A 289 -1.15 -1.09 19.85
CA LYS A 289 -0.05 -0.17 19.55
C LYS A 289 0.34 0.61 20.79
N ASP A 290 1.63 0.59 21.12
CA ASP A 290 2.22 1.35 22.25
C ASP A 290 1.47 1.14 23.59
N GLY A 291 0.97 -0.08 23.84
CA GLY A 291 0.22 -0.43 25.06
C GLY A 291 -1.27 -0.03 25.04
N GLU A 292 -1.74 0.62 23.99
CA GLU A 292 -3.16 0.93 23.77
C GLU A 292 -3.79 -0.06 22.78
N GLU A 293 -5.11 -0.27 22.91
CA GLU A 293 -5.88 -1.09 21.97
C GLU A 293 -6.83 -0.22 21.16
N PHE A 294 -6.71 -0.27 19.84
CA PHE A 294 -7.57 0.40 18.88
C PHE A 294 -8.58 -0.58 18.30
N HIS A 295 -9.82 -0.16 18.20
CA HIS A 295 -10.90 -0.96 17.61
C HIS A 295 -11.30 -0.33 16.27
N ILE A 296 -10.70 -0.80 15.18
CA ILE A 296 -10.99 -0.27 13.85
C ILE A 296 -12.26 -0.92 13.32
N ASN A 297 -13.24 -0.11 12.91
CA ASN A 297 -14.48 -0.61 12.32
C ASN A 297 -14.19 -1.31 10.99
N ARG A 298 -14.66 -2.56 10.87
CA ARG A 298 -14.65 -3.30 9.62
C ARG A 298 -15.99 -3.13 8.91
N ILE A 299 -15.95 -2.51 7.75
CA ILE A 299 -17.06 -2.55 6.79
C ILE A 299 -16.88 -3.82 5.96
N SER A 300 -17.70 -4.85 6.15
CA SER A 300 -17.59 -6.08 5.36
C SER A 300 -18.90 -6.46 4.71
N GLU A 301 -18.82 -6.87 3.44
CA GLU A 301 -19.84 -7.67 2.81
C GLU A 301 -19.29 -9.09 2.58
N SER A 302 -19.94 -10.11 3.18
CA SER A 302 -19.61 -11.48 2.88
C SER A 302 -20.14 -11.80 1.48
N ARG A 303 -19.28 -11.92 0.49
CA ARG A 303 -19.63 -12.52 -0.79
C ARG A 303 -19.85 -14.01 -0.58
N LYS A 304 -21.09 -14.40 -0.31
CA LYS A 304 -21.50 -15.80 -0.47
C LYS A 304 -21.34 -16.16 -1.95
N ARG A 305 -20.44 -17.11 -2.22
CA ARG A 305 -20.21 -17.85 -3.49
C ARG A 305 -20.55 -17.09 -4.77
N ILE A 306 -19.54 -16.74 -5.51
CA ILE A 306 -19.64 -16.25 -6.89
C ILE A 306 -20.15 -17.38 -7.77
N GLY A 307 -21.44 -17.38 -8.00
CA GLY A 307 -22.15 -18.21 -9.01
C GLY A 307 -23.30 -17.46 -9.64
N GLN A 308 -23.62 -16.28 -9.09
CA GLN A 308 -24.67 -15.42 -9.65
C GLN A 308 -24.25 -13.97 -9.53
N ARG A 309 -24.40 -13.21 -10.61
CA ARG A 309 -24.32 -11.74 -10.61
C ARG A 309 -25.32 -11.21 -9.60
N SER A 310 -24.88 -11.05 -8.34
CA SER A 310 -25.73 -10.46 -7.31
C SER A 310 -25.54 -8.94 -7.28
N ARG A 311 -26.65 -8.26 -7.42
CA ARG A 311 -26.81 -6.83 -7.18
C ARG A 311 -26.22 -6.51 -5.79
N LEU A 312 -25.40 -5.47 -5.71
CA LEU A 312 -24.90 -4.91 -4.45
C LEU A 312 -26.06 -4.69 -3.48
N LYS A 313 -26.09 -5.47 -2.41
CA LYS A 313 -27.05 -5.28 -1.33
C LYS A 313 -26.62 -4.12 -0.46
N LYS A 314 -27.59 -3.36 -0.01
CA LYS A 314 -27.47 -2.17 0.85
C LYS A 314 -26.50 -2.41 2.01
N TRP A 315 -25.51 -1.53 2.12
CA TRP A 315 -24.62 -1.39 3.26
C TRP A 315 -25.44 -0.96 4.48
N LYS A 316 -25.32 -1.67 5.59
CA LYS A 316 -25.77 -1.20 6.90
C LYS A 316 -24.53 -0.95 7.73
N MET A 317 -24.34 0.29 8.14
CA MET A 317 -23.53 0.62 9.31
C MET A 317 -24.47 0.41 10.52
N GLU A 318 -24.10 -0.48 11.41
CA GLU A 318 -24.66 -0.60 12.76
C GLU A 318 -23.73 0.12 13.73
#